data_b72424f36c21f105f58e6d312b8ff894
#
_entry.id   b72424f36c21f105f58e6d312b8ff894
#
_cell.length_a   1.000
_cell.length_b   1.000
_cell.length_c   1.000
_cell.angle_alpha   90.00
_cell.angle_beta   90.00
_cell.angle_gamma   90.00
#
_symmetry.space_group_name_H-M   'P 1'
#
loop_
_entity.id
_entity.type
_entity.pdbx_description
1 polymer ?
#
loop_
_entity_poly.entity_id
_entity_poly.type
_entity_poly.pdbx_seq_one_letter_code
_entity_poly.pdbx_strand_id
1 'polypeptide(L)'
;NISSQKMGKPNAAICYVLEVYGILRNKRAFLQHGIITADLSFLYYPHTKMSLFVTSTYDEWKYVNDRYGYPEGYVQELGLCRFDQLHDMKVKKNQSLIMPTWRMYIRNEISASDHELEAQKFMETDYYRYWDALLKDERLIRYIEENDLQIIFYPHREMHRFLKYFHVDHPKITVASWPEYDVQTL
;
A
#
# COMPACT_ATOMS: atom_id res chain seq x y z
N ASN A 1 -1.38 10.13 -6.56
CA ASN A 1 -1.49 11.29 -5.65
C ASN A 1 -0.22 12.15 -5.54
N ILE A 2 0.74 11.98 -6.44
CA ILE A 2 1.94 12.82 -6.51
C ILE A 2 1.59 14.27 -6.86
N SER A 3 0.52 14.46 -7.62
CA SER A 3 0.05 15.81 -8.00
C SER A 3 -0.50 16.61 -6.83
N SER A 4 -1.08 15.98 -5.81
CA SER A 4 -1.67 16.69 -4.67
C SER A 4 -0.64 17.16 -3.63
N GLN A 5 0.55 16.55 -3.61
CA GLN A 5 1.62 16.97 -2.69
C GLN A 5 2.51 18.09 -3.22
N LYS A 6 2.64 18.24 -4.56
CA LYS A 6 3.47 19.27 -5.18
C LYS A 6 2.75 20.56 -5.54
N MET A 7 1.44 20.54 -5.66
CA MET A 7 0.65 21.77 -5.77
C MET A 7 0.22 22.18 -4.37
N GLY A 8 0.92 23.13 -3.79
CA GLY A 8 0.57 23.70 -2.50
C GLY A 8 -0.86 24.22 -2.49
N LYS A 9 -1.78 23.34 -2.07
CA LYS A 9 -3.21 23.58 -1.82
C LYS A 9 -4.00 24.30 -2.93
N PRO A 10 -4.98 23.65 -3.52
CA PRO A 10 -6.17 23.26 -2.79
C PRO A 10 -6.17 21.77 -2.46
N ASN A 11 -6.79 21.45 -1.34
CA ASN A 11 -7.03 20.08 -0.90
C ASN A 11 -7.58 19.25 -2.08
N ALA A 12 -7.03 18.07 -2.33
CA ALA A 12 -7.45 17.19 -3.42
C ALA A 12 -8.98 16.95 -3.45
N ALA A 13 -9.63 17.00 -2.29
CA ALA A 13 -11.08 16.94 -2.17
C ALA A 13 -11.78 18.14 -2.80
N ILE A 14 -11.22 19.34 -2.69
CA ILE A 14 -11.79 20.56 -3.32
C ILE A 14 -11.65 20.48 -4.84
N CYS A 15 -10.51 20.05 -5.34
CA CYS A 15 -10.32 19.85 -6.78
C CYS A 15 -11.31 18.80 -7.32
N TYR A 16 -11.49 17.68 -6.64
CA TYR A 16 -12.45 16.65 -7.00
C TYR A 16 -13.91 17.19 -7.03
N VAL A 17 -14.33 17.92 -6.02
CA VAL A 17 -15.67 18.52 -5.94
C VAL A 17 -15.88 19.52 -7.08
N LEU A 18 -14.95 20.43 -7.32
CA LEU A 18 -15.04 21.42 -8.40
C LEU A 18 -15.08 20.77 -9.79
N GLU A 19 -14.39 19.65 -9.97
CA GLU A 19 -14.40 18.86 -11.20
C GLU A 19 -15.74 18.14 -11.43
N VAL A 20 -16.31 17.54 -10.38
CA VAL A 20 -17.61 16.85 -10.43
C VAL A 20 -18.74 17.83 -10.84
N TYR A 21 -18.65 19.09 -10.38
CA TYR A 21 -19.63 20.14 -10.78
C TYR A 21 -19.28 20.82 -12.10
N GLY A 22 -18.26 20.34 -12.83
CA GLY A 22 -17.90 20.91 -14.15
C GLY A 22 -17.34 22.34 -14.12
N ILE A 23 -16.93 22.82 -12.96
CA ILE A 23 -16.41 24.17 -12.75
C ILE A 23 -15.00 24.29 -13.32
N LEU A 24 -14.21 23.20 -13.26
CA LEU A 24 -12.86 23.16 -13.82
C LEU A 24 -12.87 22.44 -15.17
N ARG A 25 -12.43 23.14 -16.21
CA ARG A 25 -12.29 22.59 -17.57
C ARG A 25 -10.86 22.12 -17.87
N ASN A 26 -10.09 21.80 -16.84
CA ASN A 26 -8.72 21.35 -17.01
C ASN A 26 -8.64 19.93 -17.55
N LYS A 27 -7.64 19.66 -18.38
CA LYS A 27 -7.31 18.28 -18.75
C LYS A 27 -6.85 17.53 -17.51
N ARG A 28 -7.38 16.31 -17.33
CA ARG A 28 -7.08 15.47 -16.19
C ARG A 28 -6.33 14.23 -16.63
N ALA A 29 -5.30 13.85 -15.86
CA ALA A 29 -4.55 12.62 -16.04
C ALA A 29 -4.65 11.76 -14.79
N PHE A 30 -4.92 10.48 -14.99
CA PHE A 30 -4.86 9.47 -13.94
C PHE A 30 -3.54 8.70 -14.07
N LEU A 31 -2.61 8.97 -13.16
CA LEU A 31 -1.26 8.41 -13.22
C LEU A 31 -1.13 7.05 -12.55
N GLN A 32 -2.23 6.52 -12.02
CA GLN A 32 -2.29 5.23 -11.35
C GLN A 32 -1.34 5.12 -10.12
N HIS A 33 -1.74 4.37 -9.13
CA HIS A 33 -0.91 4.08 -7.95
C HIS A 33 -0.58 2.59 -7.81
N GLY A 34 -1.19 1.76 -8.62
CA GLY A 34 -1.01 0.31 -8.66
C GLY A 34 -1.82 -0.30 -9.80
N ILE A 35 -1.50 -1.52 -10.18
CA ILE A 35 -2.19 -2.26 -11.24
C ILE A 35 -3.63 -2.54 -10.82
N ILE A 36 -4.58 -2.36 -11.73
CA ILE A 36 -5.99 -2.66 -11.52
C ILE A 36 -6.17 -4.17 -11.45
N THR A 37 -6.65 -4.65 -10.31
CA THR A 37 -6.93 -6.09 -10.08
C THR A 37 -8.43 -6.39 -9.94
N ALA A 38 -9.28 -5.36 -9.97
CA ALA A 38 -10.73 -5.47 -9.86
C ALA A 38 -11.41 -4.44 -10.74
N ASP A 39 -12.68 -4.68 -11.08
CA ASP A 39 -13.46 -3.71 -11.81
C ASP A 39 -13.78 -2.48 -10.93
N LEU A 40 -13.34 -1.32 -11.38
CA LEU A 40 -13.45 -0.05 -10.66
C LEU A 40 -14.37 0.89 -11.46
N SER A 41 -15.68 0.67 -11.39
CA SER A 41 -16.68 1.39 -12.20
C SER A 41 -16.64 2.91 -12.02
N PHE A 42 -16.20 3.41 -10.85
CA PHE A 42 -16.01 4.84 -10.60
C PHE A 42 -14.89 5.47 -11.45
N LEU A 43 -14.01 4.66 -12.04
CA LEU A 43 -12.94 5.11 -12.96
C LEU A 43 -13.38 5.09 -14.43
N TYR A 44 -14.58 4.68 -14.75
CA TYR A 44 -15.09 4.67 -16.12
C TYR A 44 -15.14 6.09 -16.70
N TYR A 45 -14.88 6.19 -18.00
CA TYR A 45 -14.84 7.49 -18.69
C TYR A 45 -16.09 8.35 -18.51
N PRO A 46 -17.34 7.81 -18.54
CA PRO A 46 -18.55 8.62 -18.30
C PRO A 46 -18.52 9.37 -16.96
N HIS A 47 -17.88 8.80 -15.94
CA HIS A 47 -17.82 9.39 -14.60
C HIS A 47 -16.62 10.33 -14.44
N THR A 48 -15.51 10.02 -15.08
CA THR A 48 -14.24 10.71 -14.82
C THR A 48 -13.91 11.77 -15.87
N LYS A 49 -14.25 11.54 -17.15
CA LYS A 49 -13.87 12.40 -18.29
C LYS A 49 -12.38 12.72 -18.32
N MET A 50 -11.52 11.79 -17.90
CA MET A 50 -10.07 11.98 -17.94
C MET A 50 -9.55 11.98 -19.35
N SER A 51 -8.57 12.83 -19.63
CA SER A 51 -7.93 12.97 -20.95
C SER A 51 -6.74 12.02 -21.12
N LEU A 52 -6.25 11.47 -20.04
CA LEU A 52 -5.18 10.47 -20.01
C LEU A 52 -5.42 9.50 -18.86
N PHE A 53 -5.38 8.21 -19.15
CA PHE A 53 -5.37 7.12 -18.18
C PHE A 53 -4.10 6.31 -18.39
N VAL A 54 -3.20 6.35 -17.42
CA VAL A 54 -1.93 5.61 -17.50
C VAL A 54 -2.12 4.20 -16.95
N THR A 55 -1.61 3.24 -17.66
CA THR A 55 -1.53 1.82 -17.25
C THR A 55 -0.08 1.35 -17.25
N SER A 56 0.21 0.27 -16.57
CA SER A 56 1.59 -0.21 -16.40
C SER A 56 1.92 -1.45 -17.20
N THR A 57 0.91 -2.19 -17.66
CA THR A 57 1.08 -3.42 -18.42
C THR A 57 0.11 -3.46 -19.58
N TYR A 58 0.45 -4.23 -20.61
CA TYR A 58 -0.44 -4.45 -21.75
C TYR A 58 -1.80 -5.03 -21.35
N ASP A 59 -1.84 -5.98 -20.44
CA ASP A 59 -3.09 -6.60 -20.00
C ASP A 59 -3.99 -5.58 -19.26
N GLU A 60 -3.41 -4.72 -18.44
CA GLU A 60 -4.13 -3.62 -17.80
C GLU A 60 -4.63 -2.61 -18.84
N TRP A 61 -3.77 -2.21 -19.80
CA TRP A 61 -4.16 -1.32 -20.89
C TRP A 61 -5.34 -1.89 -21.67
N LYS A 62 -5.25 -3.17 -22.06
CA LYS A 62 -6.31 -3.84 -22.80
C LYS A 62 -7.62 -3.89 -22.01
N TYR A 63 -7.54 -4.24 -20.72
CA TYR A 63 -8.71 -4.32 -19.85
C TYR A 63 -9.42 -2.98 -19.71
N VAL A 64 -8.67 -1.91 -19.46
CA VAL A 64 -9.21 -0.55 -19.31
C VAL A 64 -9.77 -0.03 -20.63
N ASN A 65 -9.03 -0.22 -21.73
CA ASN A 65 -9.42 0.23 -23.06
C ASN A 65 -10.73 -0.43 -23.54
N ASP A 66 -10.86 -1.74 -23.30
CA ASP A 66 -12.01 -2.52 -23.73
C ASP A 66 -13.27 -2.25 -22.89
N ARG A 67 -13.13 -1.89 -21.62
CA ARG A 67 -14.23 -1.87 -20.65
C ARG A 67 -14.61 -0.51 -20.12
N TYR A 68 -13.65 0.41 -19.96
CA TYR A 68 -13.89 1.66 -19.23
C TYR A 68 -14.46 2.79 -20.12
N GLY A 69 -14.61 2.55 -21.44
CA GLY A 69 -15.24 3.46 -22.38
C GLY A 69 -14.45 4.71 -22.70
N TYR A 70 -13.13 4.70 -22.51
CA TYR A 70 -12.27 5.81 -22.90
C TYR A 70 -12.18 5.93 -24.42
N PRO A 71 -12.12 7.18 -24.97
CA PRO A 71 -11.83 7.40 -26.37
C PRO A 71 -10.46 6.82 -26.74
N GLU A 72 -10.31 6.49 -28.03
CA GLU A 72 -9.04 6.01 -28.57
C GLU A 72 -7.89 6.96 -28.23
N GLY A 73 -6.76 6.40 -27.81
CA GLY A 73 -5.56 7.16 -27.43
C GLY A 73 -5.59 7.77 -26.02
N TYR A 74 -6.69 7.69 -25.28
CA TYR A 74 -6.74 8.23 -23.91
C TYR A 74 -6.15 7.28 -22.88
N VAL A 75 -6.18 5.98 -23.14
CA VAL A 75 -5.53 4.97 -22.29
C VAL A 75 -4.13 4.70 -22.87
N GLN A 76 -3.11 4.85 -22.06
CA GLN A 76 -1.71 4.72 -22.48
C GLN A 76 -0.95 3.77 -21.55
N GLU A 77 -0.21 2.84 -22.12
CA GLU A 77 0.73 1.97 -21.39
C GLU A 77 2.06 2.71 -21.24
N LEU A 78 2.28 3.35 -20.12
CA LEU A 78 3.47 4.17 -19.85
C LEU A 78 4.26 3.72 -18.62
N GLY A 79 3.78 2.69 -17.91
CA GLY A 79 4.35 2.29 -16.63
C GLY A 79 3.85 3.15 -15.47
N LEU A 80 4.17 2.74 -14.26
CA LEU A 80 3.83 3.52 -13.06
C LEU A 80 4.94 4.52 -12.74
N CYS A 81 4.60 5.79 -12.59
CA CYS A 81 5.56 6.87 -12.29
C CYS A 81 6.47 6.57 -11.08
N ARG A 82 5.98 5.78 -10.12
CA ARG A 82 6.80 5.38 -8.97
C ARG A 82 7.95 4.46 -9.34
N PHE A 83 7.90 3.80 -10.50
CA PHE A 83 8.99 2.93 -10.97
C PHE A 83 10.17 3.72 -11.51
N ASP A 84 10.01 5.02 -11.81
CA ASP A 84 11.10 5.89 -12.24
C ASP A 84 12.19 6.03 -11.16
N GLN A 85 11.84 5.74 -9.91
CA GLN A 85 12.78 5.74 -8.78
C GLN A 85 13.43 4.37 -8.54
N LEU A 86 12.99 3.31 -9.24
CA LEU A 86 13.59 1.98 -9.16
C LEU A 86 14.82 1.98 -10.08
N HIS A 87 15.98 2.05 -9.47
CA HIS A 87 17.26 1.89 -10.12
C HIS A 87 18.03 0.78 -9.44
N ASP A 88 19.14 0.39 -10.02
CA ASP A 88 19.96 -0.71 -9.49
C ASP A 88 20.45 -0.38 -8.08
N MET A 89 19.68 -0.83 -7.11
CA MET A 89 19.98 -0.66 -5.69
C MET A 89 20.81 -1.85 -5.21
N LYS A 90 21.82 -1.56 -4.38
CA LYS A 90 22.59 -2.60 -3.72
C LYS A 90 21.70 -3.35 -2.72
N VAL A 91 21.15 -4.46 -3.16
CA VAL A 91 20.29 -5.30 -2.32
C VAL A 91 21.12 -5.95 -1.21
N LYS A 92 20.66 -5.83 0.02
CA LYS A 92 21.24 -6.55 1.16
C LYS A 92 20.79 -8.01 1.10
N LYS A 93 21.66 -8.90 0.67
CA LYS A 93 21.35 -10.32 0.44
C LYS A 93 20.99 -11.09 1.71
N ASN A 94 21.41 -10.62 2.85
CA ASN A 94 21.14 -11.22 4.17
C ASN A 94 20.00 -10.53 4.93
N GLN A 95 19.14 -9.79 4.25
CA GLN A 95 18.01 -9.11 4.85
C GLN A 95 16.71 -9.53 4.17
N SER A 96 15.69 -9.87 4.96
CA SER A 96 14.33 -10.17 4.49
C SER A 96 13.33 -9.22 5.12
N LEU A 97 12.50 -8.60 4.29
CA LEU A 97 11.46 -7.69 4.70
C LEU A 97 10.10 -8.40 4.68
N ILE A 98 9.43 -8.49 5.82
CA ILE A 98 8.09 -9.05 5.97
C ILE A 98 7.09 -7.90 6.12
N MET A 99 6.28 -7.66 5.08
CA MET A 99 5.29 -6.58 5.03
C MET A 99 3.87 -7.13 4.95
N PRO A 100 3.26 -7.56 6.07
CA PRO A 100 1.91 -8.09 6.02
C PRO A 100 0.89 -7.02 5.68
N THR A 101 0.01 -7.35 4.73
CA THR A 101 -1.12 -6.49 4.38
C THR A 101 -2.16 -6.53 5.49
N TRP A 102 -2.63 -5.36 5.91
CA TRP A 102 -3.75 -5.26 6.84
C TRP A 102 -5.04 -5.81 6.23
N ARG A 103 -6.01 -6.16 7.07
CA ARG A 103 -7.31 -6.67 6.64
C ARG A 103 -8.42 -5.75 7.14
N MET A 104 -9.33 -5.38 6.25
CA MET A 104 -10.41 -4.45 6.58
C MET A 104 -11.33 -4.99 7.69
N TYR A 105 -11.56 -6.30 7.73
CA TYR A 105 -12.38 -6.92 8.78
C TYR A 105 -11.80 -6.70 10.18
N ILE A 106 -10.47 -6.67 10.31
CA ILE A 106 -9.80 -6.43 11.61
C ILE A 106 -10.27 -5.10 12.21
N ARG A 107 -10.36 -4.05 11.39
CA ARG A 107 -10.81 -2.73 11.86
C ARG A 107 -12.19 -2.79 12.51
N ASN A 108 -13.11 -3.57 11.96
CA ASN A 108 -14.46 -3.71 12.48
C ASN A 108 -14.50 -4.57 13.76
N GLU A 109 -13.69 -5.63 13.82
CA GLU A 109 -13.62 -6.54 14.94
C GLU A 109 -12.96 -5.93 16.17
N ILE A 110 -11.90 -5.13 15.97
CA ILE A 110 -11.13 -4.54 17.07
C ILE A 110 -11.67 -3.20 17.56
N SER A 111 -12.58 -2.56 16.83
CA SER A 111 -13.11 -1.26 17.23
C SER A 111 -13.75 -1.33 18.62
N ALA A 112 -13.25 -0.49 19.53
CA ALA A 112 -13.73 -0.38 20.89
C ALA A 112 -13.66 1.08 21.36
N SER A 113 -14.41 1.40 22.41
CA SER A 113 -14.41 2.74 23.02
C SER A 113 -13.17 3.00 23.88
N ASP A 114 -12.47 1.95 24.28
CA ASP A 114 -11.28 1.97 25.10
C ASP A 114 -10.09 1.31 24.39
N HIS A 115 -8.92 1.93 24.50
CA HIS A 115 -7.69 1.47 23.88
C HIS A 115 -7.19 0.13 24.43
N GLU A 116 -7.43 -0.16 25.69
CA GLU A 116 -7.02 -1.42 26.31
C GLU A 116 -7.87 -2.57 25.77
N LEU A 117 -9.18 -2.37 25.69
CA LEU A 117 -10.09 -3.34 25.09
C LEU A 117 -9.81 -3.54 23.59
N GLU A 118 -9.46 -2.47 22.87
CA GLU A 118 -9.08 -2.55 21.47
C GLU A 118 -7.82 -3.42 21.27
N ALA A 119 -6.83 -3.23 22.14
CA ALA A 119 -5.61 -4.02 22.15
C ALA A 119 -5.87 -5.50 22.45
N GLN A 120 -6.70 -5.78 23.45
CA GLN A 120 -7.09 -7.16 23.77
C GLN A 120 -7.76 -7.84 22.59
N LYS A 121 -8.75 -7.19 21.97
CA LYS A 121 -9.41 -7.70 20.76
C LYS A 121 -8.42 -7.92 19.61
N PHE A 122 -7.46 -7.02 19.43
CA PHE A 122 -6.43 -7.20 18.40
C PHE A 122 -5.61 -8.47 18.64
N MET A 123 -5.17 -8.71 19.87
CA MET A 123 -4.39 -9.90 20.22
C MET A 123 -5.18 -11.21 20.08
N GLU A 124 -6.51 -11.14 20.10
CA GLU A 124 -7.40 -12.28 19.84
C GLU A 124 -7.59 -12.58 18.35
N THR A 125 -7.20 -11.65 17.45
CA THR A 125 -7.34 -11.88 16.00
C THR A 125 -6.40 -12.95 15.49
N ASP A 126 -6.83 -13.66 14.44
CA ASP A 126 -5.96 -14.59 13.71
C ASP A 126 -4.75 -13.88 13.12
N TYR A 127 -4.91 -12.63 12.67
CA TYR A 127 -3.82 -11.83 12.17
C TYR A 127 -2.68 -11.70 13.19
N TYR A 128 -2.99 -11.28 14.41
CA TYR A 128 -1.97 -11.16 15.46
C TYR A 128 -1.37 -12.53 15.81
N ARG A 129 -2.21 -13.52 16.07
CA ARG A 129 -1.77 -14.85 16.50
C ARG A 129 -0.82 -15.51 15.50
N TYR A 130 -1.13 -15.44 14.21
CA TYR A 130 -0.28 -16.09 13.20
C TYR A 130 1.05 -15.34 12.98
N TRP A 131 1.03 -14.00 12.98
CA TRP A 131 2.27 -13.25 12.83
C TRP A 131 3.15 -13.33 14.08
N ASP A 132 2.59 -13.24 15.27
CA ASP A 132 3.31 -13.41 16.53
C ASP A 132 3.93 -14.82 16.63
N ALA A 133 3.16 -15.86 16.29
CA ALA A 133 3.65 -17.23 16.26
C ALA A 133 4.77 -17.42 15.22
N LEU A 134 4.65 -16.83 14.02
CA LEU A 134 5.70 -16.91 13.00
C LEU A 134 7.00 -16.29 13.49
N LEU A 135 6.94 -15.10 14.09
CA LEU A 135 8.12 -14.39 14.56
C LEU A 135 8.86 -15.10 15.72
N LYS A 136 8.17 -16.03 16.40
CA LYS A 136 8.70 -16.84 17.51
C LYS A 136 8.92 -18.30 17.12
N ASP A 137 8.66 -18.69 15.87
CA ASP A 137 8.79 -20.07 15.42
C ASP A 137 10.26 -20.50 15.41
N GLU A 138 10.56 -21.58 16.13
CA GLU A 138 11.92 -22.12 16.24
C GLU A 138 12.56 -22.48 14.90
N ARG A 139 11.74 -22.86 13.90
CA ARG A 139 12.24 -23.15 12.55
C ARG A 139 12.68 -21.88 11.84
N LEU A 140 11.94 -20.78 12.00
CA LEU A 140 12.33 -19.49 11.48
C LEU A 140 13.62 -18.98 12.16
N ILE A 141 13.66 -19.05 13.48
CA ILE A 141 14.83 -18.64 14.27
C ILE A 141 16.07 -19.44 13.84
N ARG A 142 15.97 -20.74 13.76
CA ARG A 142 17.08 -21.60 13.28
C ARG A 142 17.51 -21.22 11.87
N TYR A 143 16.58 -21.01 10.97
CA TYR A 143 16.89 -20.61 9.59
C TYR A 143 17.60 -19.25 9.52
N ILE A 144 17.19 -18.29 10.33
CA ILE A 144 17.82 -16.97 10.47
C ILE A 144 19.28 -17.12 10.96
N GLU A 145 19.50 -17.96 11.94
CA GLU A 145 20.84 -18.20 12.51
C GLU A 145 21.77 -18.91 11.52
N GLU A 146 21.31 -19.99 10.91
CA GLU A 146 22.06 -20.79 9.95
C GLU A 146 22.46 -20.02 8.67
N ASN A 147 21.64 -19.06 8.24
CA ASN A 147 21.86 -18.28 7.02
C ASN A 147 22.34 -16.84 7.27
N ASP A 148 22.61 -16.47 8.49
CA ASP A 148 22.97 -15.10 8.90
C ASP A 148 22.00 -14.05 8.37
N LEU A 149 20.70 -14.33 8.41
CA LEU A 149 19.65 -13.44 7.92
C LEU A 149 19.23 -12.43 9.00
N GLN A 150 18.83 -11.25 8.53
CA GLN A 150 18.11 -10.26 9.32
C GLN A 150 16.67 -10.19 8.84
N ILE A 151 15.71 -10.21 9.75
CA ILE A 151 14.29 -10.05 9.47
C ILE A 151 13.84 -8.66 9.92
N ILE A 152 13.21 -7.94 9.00
CA ILE A 152 12.50 -6.71 9.35
C ILE A 152 11.01 -6.99 9.18
N PHE A 153 10.29 -7.00 10.28
CA PHE A 153 8.83 -7.12 10.30
C PHE A 153 8.23 -5.72 10.29
N TYR A 154 7.66 -5.34 9.14
CA TYR A 154 7.14 -4.01 8.86
C TYR A 154 5.66 -4.07 8.44
N PRO A 155 4.72 -4.22 9.37
CA PRO A 155 3.31 -4.28 9.06
C PRO A 155 2.77 -2.98 8.44
N HIS A 156 1.64 -3.10 7.77
CA HIS A 156 0.96 -1.94 7.21
C HIS A 156 0.68 -0.89 8.29
N ARG A 157 0.78 0.40 7.94
CA ARG A 157 0.70 1.52 8.89
C ARG A 157 -0.59 1.52 9.74
N GLU A 158 -1.69 0.94 9.27
CA GLU A 158 -2.91 0.77 10.06
C GLU A 158 -2.71 -0.12 11.30
N MET A 159 -1.65 -0.96 11.30
CA MET A 159 -1.30 -1.85 12.41
C MET A 159 -0.27 -1.23 13.37
N HIS A 160 0.27 -0.05 13.07
CA HIS A 160 1.39 0.53 13.85
C HIS A 160 1.08 0.74 15.32
N ARG A 161 -0.14 1.12 15.66
CA ARG A 161 -0.57 1.29 17.06
C ARG A 161 -0.52 -0.01 17.88
N PHE A 162 -0.45 -1.15 17.20
CA PHE A 162 -0.39 -2.47 17.80
C PHE A 162 0.99 -3.11 17.77
N LEU A 163 2.01 -2.47 17.15
CA LEU A 163 3.36 -3.04 17.04
C LEU A 163 3.97 -3.38 18.39
N LYS A 164 3.69 -2.59 19.40
CA LYS A 164 4.16 -2.79 20.78
C LYS A 164 3.72 -4.12 21.41
N TYR A 165 2.77 -4.83 20.82
CA TYR A 165 2.32 -6.14 21.29
C TYR A 165 3.06 -7.32 20.64
N PHE A 166 3.79 -7.07 19.55
CA PHE A 166 4.68 -8.08 18.97
C PHE A 166 6.02 -8.07 19.72
N HIS A 167 6.11 -8.92 20.76
CA HIS A 167 7.32 -9.06 21.54
C HIS A 167 8.19 -10.18 20.96
N VAL A 168 9.29 -9.80 20.31
CA VAL A 168 10.27 -10.71 19.75
C VAL A 168 11.61 -10.45 20.40
N ASP A 169 12.14 -11.45 21.11
CA ASP A 169 13.42 -11.39 21.78
C ASP A 169 14.48 -12.13 20.94
N HIS A 170 14.83 -11.57 19.79
CA HIS A 170 15.87 -12.10 18.93
C HIS A 170 16.63 -10.96 18.23
N PRO A 171 17.98 -10.91 18.34
CA PRO A 171 18.78 -9.77 17.88
C PRO A 171 18.73 -9.52 16.36
N LYS A 172 18.36 -10.53 15.58
CA LYS A 172 18.26 -10.45 14.11
C LYS A 172 16.81 -10.23 13.63
N ILE A 173 15.85 -10.04 14.53
CA ILE A 173 14.46 -9.73 14.18
C ILE A 173 14.11 -8.34 14.68
N THR A 174 13.76 -7.44 13.78
CA THR A 174 13.36 -6.07 14.10
C THR A 174 11.89 -5.89 13.79
N VAL A 175 11.10 -5.46 14.78
CA VAL A 175 9.72 -4.97 14.57
C VAL A 175 9.82 -3.49 14.26
N ALA A 176 9.65 -3.13 13.00
CA ALA A 176 9.90 -1.78 12.50
C ALA A 176 8.60 -0.97 12.39
N SER A 177 8.69 0.32 12.73
CA SER A 177 7.57 1.26 12.67
C SER A 177 7.75 2.28 11.55
N TRP A 178 6.64 2.80 11.01
CA TRP A 178 6.61 3.84 9.99
C TRP A 178 7.39 5.12 10.35
N PRO A 179 7.36 5.66 11.58
CA PRO A 179 8.10 6.87 11.90
C PRO A 179 9.62 6.66 11.96
N GLU A 180 10.07 5.44 12.20
CA GLU A 180 11.50 5.10 12.40
C GLU A 180 12.17 4.62 11.12
N TYR A 181 11.40 4.05 10.22
CA TYR A 181 11.91 3.45 8.99
C TYR A 181 11.14 3.94 7.78
N ASP A 182 11.87 4.45 6.79
CA ASP A 182 11.32 4.70 5.47
C ASP A 182 11.41 3.42 4.64
N VAL A 183 10.25 2.92 4.20
CA VAL A 183 10.15 1.70 3.38
C VAL A 183 10.95 1.78 2.08
N GLN A 184 11.27 2.98 1.61
CA GLN A 184 12.09 3.17 0.39
C GLN A 184 13.60 3.00 0.66
N THR A 185 14.00 2.94 1.92
CA THR A 185 15.40 2.81 2.34
C THR A 185 15.69 1.47 3.01
N LEU A 186 14.67 0.68 3.30
CA LEU A 186 14.77 -0.68 3.82
C LEU A 186 15.14 -1.66 2.72
#